data_b2b171aec6635a624fa5482ac4d781b6
#
_entry.id   b2b171aec6635a624fa5482ac4d781b6
#
_cell.length_a   1.000
_cell.length_b   1.000
_cell.length_c   1.000
_cell.angle_alpha   90.00
_cell.angle_beta   90.00
_cell.angle_gamma   90.00
#
_symmetry.space_group_name_H-M   'P 1'
#
loop_
_entity.id
_entity.type
_entity.pdbx_description
1 polymer ?
#
loop_
_entity_poly.entity_id
_entity_poly.type
_entity_poly.pdbx_seq_one_letter_code
_entity_poly.pdbx_strand_id
1 'polypeptide(L)'
;ADALPYVSEALAHAGVEGRPGVRVAAIEPDAVVLSSGERIATNTVVWTAGLRASPLAAQIPGEHDPIGRVIGDSFLHAPEAPGVFVTGDTVKVATDDQGNFNVMSCQHAMSLGRVAGYNAAAELLGLPLHPYSQPKYVTCLDLGSWGALYTEGWDRKVLYSRGDAKKIKTEINTVWIYPPSPDREAVFALARPDHVIVP
;
A
#
# COMPACT_ATOMS: atom_id res chain seq x y z
N ALA A 1 -11.13 -1.14 -14.40
CA ALA A 1 -11.45 -1.57 -15.77
C ALA A 1 -10.43 -1.01 -16.77
N ASP A 2 -10.07 0.26 -16.70
CA ASP A 2 -9.23 0.92 -17.70
C ASP A 2 -7.78 0.41 -17.77
N ALA A 3 -7.23 -0.08 -16.68
CA ALA A 3 -5.84 -0.54 -16.61
C ALA A 3 -5.62 -1.92 -17.28
N LEU A 4 -6.65 -2.76 -17.41
CA LEU A 4 -6.50 -4.16 -17.85
C LEU A 4 -5.86 -4.31 -19.24
N PRO A 5 -6.26 -3.55 -20.28
CA PRO A 5 -5.63 -3.67 -21.60
C PRO A 5 -4.13 -3.38 -21.59
N TYR A 6 -3.71 -2.35 -20.83
CA TYR A 6 -2.30 -1.96 -20.69
C TYR A 6 -1.47 -3.04 -19.98
N VAL A 7 -2.00 -3.60 -18.90
CA VAL A 7 -1.32 -4.68 -18.17
C VAL A 7 -1.21 -5.93 -19.05
N SER A 8 -2.28 -6.28 -19.78
CA SER A 8 -2.26 -7.44 -20.69
C SER A 8 -1.23 -7.26 -21.80
N GLU A 9 -1.14 -6.06 -22.38
CA GLU A 9 -0.15 -5.74 -23.40
C GLU A 9 1.29 -5.82 -22.84
N ALA A 10 1.51 -5.29 -21.63
CA ALA A 10 2.82 -5.33 -21.00
C ALA A 10 3.27 -6.76 -20.66
N LEU A 11 2.35 -7.61 -20.19
CA LEU A 11 2.63 -9.03 -19.94
C LEU A 11 2.99 -9.75 -21.24
N ALA A 12 2.23 -9.53 -22.32
CA ALA A 12 2.52 -10.10 -23.63
C ALA A 12 3.88 -9.64 -24.16
N HIS A 13 4.20 -8.34 -24.00
CA HIS A 13 5.50 -7.78 -24.36
C HIS A 13 6.66 -8.44 -23.59
N ALA A 14 6.45 -8.76 -22.34
CA ALA A 14 7.45 -9.43 -21.49
C ALA A 14 7.50 -10.96 -21.69
N GLY A 15 6.65 -11.53 -22.55
CA GLY A 15 6.56 -12.98 -22.74
C GLY A 15 5.97 -13.72 -21.55
N VAL A 16 5.20 -13.03 -20.69
CA VAL A 16 4.58 -13.63 -19.50
C VAL A 16 3.22 -14.20 -19.86
N GLU A 17 3.05 -15.50 -19.63
CA GLU A 17 1.76 -16.18 -19.76
C GLU A 17 0.89 -15.94 -18.52
N GLY A 18 -0.25 -15.25 -18.70
CA GLY A 18 -1.23 -15.06 -17.63
C GLY A 18 -2.21 -16.22 -17.55
N ARG A 19 -2.45 -16.76 -16.35
CA ARG A 19 -3.43 -17.82 -16.08
C ARG A 19 -4.46 -17.35 -15.06
N PRO A 20 -5.45 -16.54 -15.47
CA PRO A 20 -6.50 -16.07 -14.56
C PRO A 20 -7.43 -17.23 -14.16
N GLY A 21 -8.07 -17.08 -12.99
CA GLY A 21 -9.08 -18.05 -12.50
C GLY A 21 -8.51 -19.34 -11.90
N VAL A 22 -7.19 -19.50 -11.82
CA VAL A 22 -6.56 -20.64 -11.17
C VAL A 22 -6.03 -20.28 -9.79
N ARG A 23 -5.93 -21.28 -8.91
CA ARG A 23 -5.32 -21.15 -7.58
C ARG A 23 -4.16 -22.12 -7.45
N VAL A 24 -3.13 -21.71 -6.74
CA VAL A 24 -2.03 -22.59 -6.33
C VAL A 24 -2.52 -23.41 -5.14
N ALA A 25 -2.46 -24.75 -5.27
CA ALA A 25 -2.80 -25.69 -4.22
C ALA A 25 -1.58 -26.08 -3.39
N ALA A 26 -0.41 -26.27 -4.05
CA ALA A 26 0.85 -26.60 -3.38
C ALA A 26 2.06 -26.07 -4.16
N ILE A 27 3.15 -25.83 -3.45
CA ILE A 27 4.48 -25.58 -4.01
C ILE A 27 5.36 -26.75 -3.59
N GLU A 28 5.92 -27.45 -4.57
CA GLU A 28 6.80 -28.60 -4.39
C GLU A 28 8.23 -28.22 -4.81
N PRO A 29 9.25 -29.02 -4.50
CA PRO A 29 10.64 -28.66 -4.81
C PRO A 29 10.92 -28.43 -6.29
N ASP A 30 10.15 -29.08 -7.18
CA ASP A 30 10.33 -29.05 -8.63
C ASP A 30 9.08 -28.68 -9.43
N ALA A 31 8.00 -28.23 -8.72
CA ALA A 31 6.76 -27.86 -9.37
C ALA A 31 5.84 -26.98 -8.54
N VAL A 32 4.91 -26.31 -9.22
CA VAL A 32 3.70 -25.72 -8.66
C VAL A 32 2.50 -26.58 -9.04
N VAL A 33 1.68 -26.95 -8.06
CA VAL A 33 0.44 -27.70 -8.26
C VAL A 33 -0.74 -26.73 -8.18
N LEU A 34 -1.56 -26.72 -9.23
CA LEU A 34 -2.77 -25.90 -9.29
C LEU A 34 -3.96 -26.64 -8.67
N SER A 35 -5.00 -25.89 -8.30
CA SER A 35 -6.26 -26.45 -7.76
C SER A 35 -6.99 -27.37 -8.75
N SER A 36 -6.68 -27.28 -10.04
CA SER A 36 -7.16 -28.20 -11.08
C SER A 36 -6.48 -29.59 -11.05
N GLY A 37 -5.40 -29.74 -10.29
CA GLY A 37 -4.51 -30.90 -10.33
C GLY A 37 -3.39 -30.80 -11.37
N GLU A 38 -3.37 -29.77 -12.20
CA GLU A 38 -2.28 -29.51 -13.13
C GLU A 38 -0.98 -29.24 -12.37
N ARG A 39 0.11 -29.84 -12.85
CA ARG A 39 1.45 -29.71 -12.27
C ARG A 39 2.35 -28.96 -13.25
N ILE A 40 2.85 -27.80 -12.84
CA ILE A 40 3.74 -26.94 -13.62
C ILE A 40 5.17 -27.18 -13.12
N ALA A 41 6.00 -27.82 -13.92
CA ALA A 41 7.40 -28.06 -13.56
C ALA A 41 8.18 -26.73 -13.51
N THR A 42 8.82 -26.46 -12.38
CA THR A 42 9.65 -25.27 -12.16
C THR A 42 10.55 -25.47 -10.94
N ASN A 43 11.75 -24.89 -10.99
CA ASN A 43 12.68 -24.85 -9.87
C ASN A 43 12.71 -23.47 -9.18
N THR A 44 11.94 -22.51 -9.68
CA THR A 44 11.90 -21.15 -9.13
C THR A 44 10.45 -20.67 -9.03
N VAL A 45 10.04 -20.28 -7.83
CA VAL A 45 8.72 -19.72 -7.57
C VAL A 45 8.87 -18.38 -6.88
N VAL A 46 8.26 -17.33 -7.44
CA VAL A 46 8.17 -16.01 -6.82
C VAL A 46 6.74 -15.79 -6.34
N TRP A 47 6.54 -15.80 -5.03
CA TRP A 47 5.23 -15.64 -4.41
C TRP A 47 4.94 -14.16 -4.10
N THR A 48 4.01 -13.55 -4.83
CA THR A 48 3.60 -12.14 -4.67
C THR A 48 2.08 -11.99 -4.46
N ALA A 49 1.43 -13.00 -3.87
CA ALA A 49 -0.02 -13.13 -3.81
C ALA A 49 -0.69 -12.34 -2.66
N GLY A 50 -0.16 -11.18 -2.31
CA GLY A 50 -0.76 -10.26 -1.34
C GLY A 50 -0.01 -10.16 -0.02
N LEU A 51 -0.57 -9.35 0.88
CA LEU A 51 0.03 -9.00 2.17
C LEU A 51 -0.92 -9.38 3.30
N ARG A 52 -0.37 -9.60 4.48
CA ARG A 52 -1.08 -9.71 5.76
C ARG A 52 -0.40 -8.80 6.77
N ALA A 53 -1.15 -8.34 7.76
CA ALA A 53 -0.58 -7.61 8.88
C ALA A 53 0.42 -8.48 9.65
N SER A 54 1.40 -7.83 10.29
CA SER A 54 2.33 -8.52 11.18
C SER A 54 1.55 -9.31 12.25
N PRO A 55 1.96 -10.54 12.58
CA PRO A 55 1.35 -11.29 13.70
C PRO A 55 1.39 -10.55 15.04
N LEU A 56 2.30 -9.59 15.21
CA LEU A 56 2.34 -8.72 16.39
C LEU A 56 1.07 -7.87 16.55
N ALA A 57 0.41 -7.51 15.45
CA ALA A 57 -0.86 -6.78 15.49
C ALA A 57 -1.96 -7.56 16.25
N ALA A 58 -1.93 -8.89 16.21
CA ALA A 58 -2.88 -9.73 16.93
C ALA A 58 -2.75 -9.64 18.47
N GLN A 59 -1.68 -9.03 18.99
CA GLN A 59 -1.49 -8.78 20.42
C GLN A 59 -2.20 -7.50 20.89
N ILE A 60 -2.65 -6.65 19.97
CA ILE A 60 -3.41 -5.44 20.27
C ILE A 60 -4.87 -5.84 20.44
N PRO A 61 -5.50 -5.55 21.58
CA PRO A 61 -6.93 -5.82 21.80
C PRO A 61 -7.80 -5.09 20.78
N GLY A 62 -8.94 -5.69 20.45
CA GLY A 62 -9.94 -5.08 19.58
C GLY A 62 -10.23 -5.86 18.30
N GLU A 63 -11.03 -5.25 17.44
CA GLU A 63 -11.45 -5.84 16.18
C GLU A 63 -10.31 -5.83 15.16
N HIS A 64 -10.20 -6.93 14.41
CA HIS A 64 -9.25 -7.08 13.30
C HIS A 64 -9.97 -7.48 12.03
N ASP A 65 -9.47 -7.02 10.90
CA ASP A 65 -9.96 -7.45 9.60
C ASP A 65 -9.44 -8.86 9.20
N PRO A 66 -9.97 -9.46 8.13
CA PRO A 66 -9.58 -10.82 7.70
C PRO A 66 -8.08 -11.00 7.37
N ILE A 67 -7.34 -9.93 7.13
CA ILE A 67 -5.89 -9.96 6.88
C ILE A 67 -5.07 -9.54 8.10
N GLY A 68 -5.72 -9.39 9.28
CA GLY A 68 -5.08 -9.16 10.57
C GLY A 68 -4.78 -7.70 10.90
N ARG A 69 -5.33 -6.72 10.16
CA ARG A 69 -5.16 -5.31 10.50
C ARG A 69 -6.11 -4.92 11.63
N VAL A 70 -5.60 -4.17 12.61
CA VAL A 70 -6.41 -3.56 13.68
C VAL A 70 -7.37 -2.53 13.07
N ILE A 71 -8.64 -2.54 13.47
CA ILE A 71 -9.58 -1.49 13.09
C ILE A 71 -9.29 -0.26 13.96
N GLY A 72 -8.71 0.77 13.35
CA GLY A 72 -8.39 2.04 14.01
C GLY A 72 -9.50 3.07 13.88
N ASP A 73 -9.56 4.02 14.83
CA ASP A 73 -10.42 5.19 14.69
C ASP A 73 -9.81 6.25 13.77
N SER A 74 -10.51 7.37 13.55
CA SER A 74 -10.04 8.46 12.68
C SER A 74 -8.78 9.16 13.18
N PHE A 75 -8.41 8.98 14.44
CA PHE A 75 -7.18 9.52 15.04
C PHE A 75 -6.07 8.47 15.17
N LEU A 76 -6.31 7.27 14.63
CA LEU A 76 -5.40 6.13 14.62
C LEU A 76 -5.19 5.48 15.99
N HIS A 77 -6.12 5.65 16.96
CA HIS A 77 -6.11 4.83 18.16
C HIS A 77 -6.55 3.38 17.84
N ALA A 78 -6.07 2.45 18.64
CA ALA A 78 -6.70 1.16 18.82
C ALA A 78 -7.82 1.32 19.86
N PRO A 79 -9.13 1.24 19.48
CA PRO A 79 -10.22 1.65 20.37
C PRO A 79 -10.29 0.88 21.70
N GLU A 80 -9.83 -0.37 21.73
CA GLU A 80 -9.84 -1.21 22.93
C GLU A 80 -8.49 -1.24 23.67
N ALA A 81 -7.51 -0.46 23.22
CA ALA A 81 -6.18 -0.35 23.83
C ALA A 81 -5.81 1.11 24.08
N PRO A 82 -6.27 1.73 25.20
CA PRO A 82 -5.98 3.13 25.51
C PRO A 82 -4.50 3.47 25.45
N GLY A 83 -4.16 4.60 24.82
CA GLY A 83 -2.78 5.06 24.63
C GLY A 83 -2.00 4.31 23.54
N VAL A 84 -2.63 3.41 22.78
CA VAL A 84 -2.01 2.69 21.67
C VAL A 84 -2.47 3.30 20.35
N PHE A 85 -1.52 3.79 19.56
CA PHE A 85 -1.72 4.24 18.19
C PHE A 85 -1.29 3.15 17.21
N VAL A 86 -2.10 2.93 16.16
CA VAL A 86 -1.85 1.93 15.11
C VAL A 86 -1.67 2.62 13.77
N THR A 87 -0.68 2.18 12.99
CA THR A 87 -0.30 2.87 11.75
C THR A 87 0.25 1.90 10.70
N GLY A 88 0.45 2.41 9.48
CA GLY A 88 1.03 1.64 8.37
C GLY A 88 0.15 0.48 7.92
N ASP A 89 0.81 -0.63 7.57
CA ASP A 89 0.16 -1.81 7.04
C ASP A 89 -0.56 -2.66 8.10
N THR A 90 -0.49 -2.26 9.38
CA THR A 90 -1.15 -2.97 10.49
C THR A 90 -2.48 -2.36 10.91
N VAL A 91 -2.90 -1.25 10.32
CA VAL A 91 -4.18 -0.60 10.60
C VAL A 91 -5.12 -0.64 9.41
N LYS A 92 -6.43 -0.73 9.68
CA LYS A 92 -7.49 -0.42 8.72
C LYS A 92 -8.26 0.78 9.23
N VAL A 93 -8.28 1.85 8.45
CA VAL A 93 -8.95 3.11 8.75
C VAL A 93 -9.54 3.72 7.48
N ALA A 94 -10.63 4.48 7.59
CA ALA A 94 -11.20 5.22 6.46
C ALA A 94 -10.23 6.30 5.96
N THR A 95 -10.15 6.46 4.64
CA THR A 95 -9.34 7.48 3.98
C THR A 95 -10.14 8.74 3.63
N ASP A 96 -11.46 8.57 3.52
CA ASP A 96 -12.43 9.60 3.14
C ASP A 96 -13.81 9.29 3.72
N ASP A 97 -14.79 10.12 3.40
CA ASP A 97 -16.21 9.98 3.76
C ASP A 97 -17.04 9.16 2.76
N GLN A 98 -16.39 8.61 1.71
CA GLN A 98 -17.05 7.83 0.64
C GLN A 98 -16.98 6.32 0.87
N GLY A 99 -16.46 5.88 2.01
CA GLY A 99 -16.34 4.47 2.36
C GLY A 99 -15.07 3.79 1.86
N ASN A 100 -14.07 4.55 1.44
CA ASN A 100 -12.77 4.01 1.09
C ASN A 100 -11.89 3.83 2.32
N PHE A 101 -11.07 2.77 2.28
CA PHE A 101 -10.13 2.44 3.36
C PHE A 101 -8.70 2.40 2.82
N ASN A 102 -7.74 2.66 3.70
CA ASN A 102 -6.33 2.56 3.35
C ASN A 102 -5.97 1.16 2.83
N VAL A 103 -5.09 1.11 1.85
CA VAL A 103 -4.47 -0.14 1.37
C VAL A 103 -3.06 -0.26 1.95
N MET A 104 -2.55 -1.48 2.03
CA MET A 104 -1.16 -1.75 2.42
C MET A 104 -0.22 -1.25 1.32
N SER A 105 0.31 -0.06 1.50
CA SER A 105 1.19 0.61 0.55
C SER A 105 2.00 1.71 1.23
N CYS A 106 3.19 2.01 0.70
CA CYS A 106 4.01 3.11 1.18
C CYS A 106 3.27 4.45 1.18
N GLN A 107 2.43 4.70 0.18
CA GLN A 107 1.60 5.91 0.07
C GLN A 107 0.73 6.15 1.32
N HIS A 108 0.01 5.11 1.77
CA HIS A 108 -0.80 5.22 2.98
C HIS A 108 0.04 5.13 4.25
N ALA A 109 1.01 4.21 4.30
CA ALA A 109 1.83 4.00 5.49
C ALA A 109 2.59 5.26 5.92
N MET A 110 3.11 6.03 4.97
CA MET A 110 3.83 7.28 5.26
C MET A 110 2.92 8.36 5.81
N SER A 111 1.72 8.52 5.27
CA SER A 111 0.72 9.47 5.77
C SER A 111 0.19 9.06 7.15
N LEU A 112 -0.17 7.79 7.30
CA LEU A 112 -0.60 7.20 8.58
C LEU A 112 0.48 7.39 9.66
N GLY A 113 1.76 7.14 9.33
CA GLY A 113 2.87 7.31 10.27
C GLY A 113 3.03 8.75 10.78
N ARG A 114 2.84 9.74 9.91
CA ARG A 114 2.88 11.16 10.29
C ARG A 114 1.75 11.51 11.24
N VAL A 115 0.52 11.11 10.91
CA VAL A 115 -0.65 11.37 11.75
C VAL A 115 -0.54 10.66 13.09
N ALA A 116 -0.17 9.38 13.13
CA ALA A 116 0.00 8.64 14.37
C ALA A 116 1.09 9.24 15.26
N GLY A 117 2.24 9.60 14.69
CA GLY A 117 3.33 10.23 15.43
C GLY A 117 2.96 11.59 15.99
N TYR A 118 2.25 12.42 15.21
CA TYR A 118 1.72 13.69 15.70
C TYR A 118 0.72 13.47 16.84
N ASN A 119 -0.25 12.56 16.68
CA ASN A 119 -1.30 12.33 17.64
C ASN A 119 -0.77 11.75 18.96
N ALA A 120 0.20 10.86 18.91
CA ALA A 120 0.85 10.35 20.11
C ALA A 120 1.52 11.47 20.93
N ALA A 121 2.20 12.39 20.26
CA ALA A 121 2.77 13.55 20.93
C ALA A 121 1.70 14.54 21.42
N ALA A 122 0.68 14.82 20.61
CA ALA A 122 -0.39 15.74 20.93
C ALA A 122 -1.19 15.26 22.16
N GLU A 123 -1.51 13.97 22.25
CA GLU A 123 -2.21 13.41 23.41
C GLU A 123 -1.41 13.60 24.71
N LEU A 124 -0.10 13.32 24.69
CA LEU A 124 0.77 13.53 25.84
C LEU A 124 0.88 15.00 26.27
N LEU A 125 0.74 15.90 25.34
CA LEU A 125 0.85 17.35 25.58
C LEU A 125 -0.51 18.03 25.82
N GLY A 126 -1.62 17.30 25.75
CA GLY A 126 -2.97 17.86 25.86
C GLY A 126 -3.35 18.78 24.68
N LEU A 127 -2.78 18.54 23.49
CA LEU A 127 -3.06 19.29 22.27
C LEU A 127 -4.16 18.60 21.43
N PRO A 128 -4.85 19.36 20.54
CA PRO A 128 -5.82 18.76 19.63
C PRO A 128 -5.21 17.68 18.74
N LEU A 129 -5.92 16.55 18.61
CA LEU A 129 -5.54 15.48 17.68
C LEU A 129 -5.87 15.86 16.24
N HIS A 130 -5.11 15.30 15.30
CA HIS A 130 -5.30 15.49 13.87
C HIS A 130 -5.98 14.24 13.27
N PRO A 131 -7.17 14.35 12.63
CA PRO A 131 -7.81 13.20 12.00
C PRO A 131 -7.04 12.78 10.75
N TYR A 132 -6.95 11.47 10.52
CA TYR A 132 -6.40 10.95 9.28
C TYR A 132 -7.38 11.16 8.12
N SER A 133 -6.87 11.66 7.01
CA SER A 133 -7.59 11.77 5.74
C SER A 133 -6.61 11.67 4.57
N GLN A 134 -6.95 10.86 3.57
CA GLN A 134 -6.18 10.74 2.34
C GLN A 134 -7.12 10.37 1.18
N PRO A 135 -7.95 11.31 0.71
CA PRO A 135 -8.93 11.05 -0.35
C PRO A 135 -8.28 10.78 -1.71
N LYS A 136 -7.08 11.34 -1.96
CA LYS A 136 -6.35 11.10 -3.20
C LYS A 136 -5.63 9.75 -3.15
N TYR A 137 -5.94 8.89 -4.12
CA TYR A 137 -5.31 7.59 -4.29
C TYR A 137 -4.74 7.46 -5.69
N VAL A 138 -3.48 7.05 -5.80
CA VAL A 138 -2.82 6.81 -7.08
C VAL A 138 -2.13 5.45 -7.08
N THR A 139 -1.97 4.86 -8.26
CA THR A 139 -1.08 3.72 -8.44
C THR A 139 -0.11 4.00 -9.57
N CYS A 140 1.14 3.57 -9.39
CA CYS A 140 2.15 3.63 -10.45
C CYS A 140 2.85 2.28 -10.55
N LEU A 141 2.38 1.47 -11.49
CA LEU A 141 2.87 0.11 -11.71
C LEU A 141 4.03 0.14 -12.69
N ASP A 142 5.21 -0.30 -12.25
CA ASP A 142 6.35 -0.51 -13.13
C ASP A 142 6.19 -1.81 -13.92
N LEU A 143 6.32 -1.74 -15.22
CA LEU A 143 6.12 -2.87 -16.16
C LEU A 143 7.39 -3.13 -17.00
N GLY A 144 8.55 -2.88 -16.39
CA GLY A 144 9.85 -3.18 -16.98
C GLY A 144 10.16 -2.35 -18.22
N SER A 145 10.59 -3.03 -19.30
CA SER A 145 10.93 -2.39 -20.58
C SER A 145 9.71 -1.82 -21.33
N TRP A 146 8.50 -2.31 -21.04
CA TRP A 146 7.27 -1.75 -21.58
C TRP A 146 7.02 -0.31 -21.06
N GLY A 147 7.53 0.03 -19.88
CA GLY A 147 7.37 1.31 -19.22
C GLY A 147 6.67 1.18 -17.87
N ALA A 148 5.71 2.07 -17.63
CA ALA A 148 4.88 2.03 -16.42
C ALA A 148 3.43 2.40 -16.73
N LEU A 149 2.54 2.23 -15.74
CA LEU A 149 1.15 2.62 -15.81
C LEU A 149 0.79 3.44 -14.58
N TYR A 150 0.39 4.70 -14.78
CA TYR A 150 -0.05 5.59 -13.71
C TYR A 150 -1.58 5.75 -13.75
N THR A 151 -2.22 5.52 -12.62
CA THR A 151 -3.66 5.68 -12.47
C THR A 151 -4.00 6.57 -11.29
N GLU A 152 -5.14 7.23 -11.34
CA GLU A 152 -5.68 8.06 -10.26
C GLU A 152 -7.10 7.66 -9.90
N GLY A 153 -7.47 7.87 -8.64
CA GLY A 153 -8.76 7.53 -8.08
C GLY A 153 -8.91 6.06 -7.70
N TRP A 154 -9.94 5.76 -6.93
CA TRP A 154 -10.28 4.41 -6.51
C TRP A 154 -10.81 3.54 -7.67
N ASP A 155 -11.35 4.15 -8.70
CA ASP A 155 -11.72 3.54 -10.00
C ASP A 155 -10.51 3.24 -10.89
N ARG A 156 -9.31 3.76 -10.51
CA ARG A 156 -8.04 3.56 -11.20
C ARG A 156 -8.06 4.02 -12.65
N LYS A 157 -8.52 5.25 -12.87
CA LYS A 157 -8.50 5.88 -14.19
C LYS A 157 -7.05 6.04 -14.67
N VAL A 158 -6.76 5.54 -15.87
CA VAL A 158 -5.42 5.66 -16.46
C VAL A 158 -5.20 7.10 -16.92
N LEU A 159 -4.14 7.75 -16.41
CA LEU A 159 -3.73 9.09 -16.83
C LEU A 159 -2.48 9.06 -17.70
N TYR A 160 -1.50 8.23 -17.34
CA TYR A 160 -0.25 8.12 -18.08
C TYR A 160 0.14 6.66 -18.26
N SER A 161 0.82 6.35 -19.37
CA SER A 161 1.32 5.01 -19.67
C SER A 161 2.70 5.07 -20.32
N ARG A 162 3.36 3.92 -20.40
CA ARG A 162 4.66 3.74 -21.04
C ARG A 162 5.75 4.68 -20.50
N GLY A 163 6.45 5.41 -21.38
CA GLY A 163 7.58 6.26 -21.02
C GLY A 163 7.23 7.43 -20.12
N ASP A 164 6.04 8.04 -20.28
CA ASP A 164 5.64 9.16 -19.44
C ASP A 164 5.29 8.70 -18.01
N ALA A 165 4.56 7.59 -17.86
CA ALA A 165 4.36 6.98 -16.56
C ALA A 165 5.68 6.48 -15.94
N LYS A 166 6.66 6.05 -16.74
CA LYS A 166 7.97 5.62 -16.25
C LYS A 166 8.77 6.77 -15.64
N LYS A 167 8.69 7.98 -16.22
CA LYS A 167 9.28 9.19 -15.63
C LYS A 167 8.70 9.48 -14.25
N ILE A 168 7.35 9.47 -14.16
CA ILE A 168 6.65 9.64 -12.88
C ILE A 168 7.06 8.55 -11.87
N LYS A 169 7.15 7.29 -12.31
CA LYS A 169 7.58 6.19 -11.45
C LYS A 169 8.99 6.40 -10.90
N THR A 170 9.89 6.90 -11.75
CA THR A 170 11.25 7.23 -11.32
C THR A 170 11.23 8.35 -10.29
N GLU A 171 10.48 9.42 -10.52
CA GLU A 171 10.36 10.54 -9.59
C GLU A 171 9.74 10.10 -8.24
N ILE A 172 8.68 9.28 -8.27
CA ILE A 172 8.12 8.68 -7.04
C ILE A 172 9.22 7.98 -6.24
N ASN A 173 10.01 7.13 -6.88
CA ASN A 173 10.98 6.29 -6.20
C ASN A 173 12.24 7.05 -5.74
N THR A 174 12.58 8.17 -6.37
CA THR A 174 13.84 8.90 -6.09
C THR A 174 13.62 10.21 -5.34
N VAL A 175 12.39 10.74 -5.33
CA VAL A 175 12.07 12.05 -4.73
C VAL A 175 10.93 11.93 -3.73
N TRP A 176 9.72 11.52 -4.18
CA TRP A 176 8.51 11.66 -3.35
C TRP A 176 8.49 10.77 -2.10
N ILE A 177 8.95 9.52 -2.24
CA ILE A 177 9.00 8.56 -1.13
C ILE A 177 10.39 8.43 -0.51
N TYR A 178 11.37 9.19 -1.02
CA TYR A 178 12.73 9.15 -0.49
C TYR A 178 12.80 9.90 0.85
N PRO A 179 13.52 9.40 1.84
CA PRO A 179 13.69 10.11 3.11
C PRO A 179 14.43 11.44 2.88
N PRO A 180 14.16 12.47 3.70
CA PRO A 180 14.91 13.71 3.64
C PRO A 180 16.36 13.47 4.02
N SER A 181 17.24 14.45 3.73
CA SER A 181 18.59 14.49 4.31
C SER A 181 18.52 14.38 5.83
N PRO A 182 19.53 13.81 6.53
CA PRO A 182 19.57 13.69 7.98
C PRO A 182 19.80 15.04 8.67
N ASP A 183 18.95 16.00 8.35
CA ASP A 183 18.87 17.34 8.91
C ASP A 183 17.58 17.48 9.71
N ARG A 184 17.68 18.05 10.91
CA ARG A 184 16.55 18.16 11.84
C ARG A 184 15.38 18.95 11.24
N GLU A 185 15.65 20.09 10.63
CA GLU A 185 14.60 20.97 10.08
C GLU A 185 13.92 20.32 8.87
N ALA A 186 14.70 19.69 8.00
CA ALA A 186 14.18 18.94 6.85
C ALA A 186 13.26 17.77 7.29
N VAL A 187 13.65 17.03 8.33
CA VAL A 187 12.85 15.93 8.88
C VAL A 187 11.55 16.45 9.47
N PHE A 188 11.58 17.52 10.29
CA PHE A 188 10.37 18.08 10.88
C PHE A 188 9.43 18.74 9.85
N ALA A 189 9.98 19.35 8.81
CA ALA A 189 9.17 19.90 7.72
C ALA A 189 8.31 18.83 7.01
N LEU A 190 8.85 17.61 6.86
CA LEU A 190 8.15 16.47 6.25
C LEU A 190 7.32 15.65 7.24
N ALA A 191 7.52 15.82 8.55
CA ALA A 191 6.79 15.07 9.59
C ALA A 191 5.38 15.63 9.88
N ARG A 192 4.99 16.71 9.24
CA ARG A 192 3.67 17.34 9.45
C ARG A 192 2.54 16.37 9.09
N PRO A 193 1.47 16.30 9.92
CA PRO A 193 0.37 15.35 9.69
C PRO A 193 -0.46 15.66 8.42
N ASP A 194 -0.43 16.92 7.96
CA ASP A 194 -1.12 17.41 6.75
C ASP A 194 -0.24 17.35 5.48
N HIS A 195 0.96 16.76 5.56
CA HIS A 195 1.86 16.68 4.42
C HIS A 195 1.31 15.76 3.31
N VAL A 196 1.13 16.31 2.12
CA VAL A 196 0.66 15.58 0.93
C VAL A 196 1.84 14.91 0.24
N ILE A 197 1.82 13.56 0.16
CA ILE A 197 2.90 12.77 -0.45
C ILE A 197 2.76 12.74 -1.97
N VAL A 198 1.53 12.71 -2.46
CA VAL A 198 1.20 12.68 -3.89
C VAL A 198 0.63 14.03 -4.26
N PRO A 199 1.37 14.89 -4.98
CA PRO A 199 0.95 16.23 -5.35
C PRO A 199 -0.23 16.26 -6.32
#